data_deb2c7fe02e941477002eef3144c6fa7
#
_entry.id   deb2c7fe02e941477002eef3144c6fa7
#
_cell.length_a   1.000
_cell.length_b   1.000
_cell.length_c   1.000
_cell.angle_alpha   90.00
_cell.angle_beta   90.00
_cell.angle_gamma   90.00
#
_symmetry.space_group_name_H-M   'P 1'
#
loop_
_entity.id
_entity.type
_entity.pdbx_description
1 polymer ?
#
loop_
_entity_poly.entity_id
_entity_poly.type
_entity_poly.pdbx_seq_one_letter_code
_entity_poly.pdbx_strand_id
1 'polypeptide(L)'
;ALLMFGFIGTVSAEGPRSPVGKLMDPNGAVEYSRDGEKWRPVTRAKYLFSGYHVRTGADGSGNFINQESGLAQSLSANVTAMVGDAGLEVSAGEVSDPFSSDAGLMDGLANKFASAQRYTTVRRAVKKPGEPDCEVKVRLARKITVSEGFADLVWEKACPDNTFVIVLGEQQFDVPTGDAGEHIRFQLPVPAAGEYDLRLDVKAGEEVVYTPRRPGKLKVLAAAEEASIKASLMAAGDDFFAQADVLEQHGLLVPAMDAYRAYFEAYPDDIEMKPLFIANLQALQLMTEKTAEAQKYNDFISE
;
A
#
# COMPACT_ATOMS: atom_id res chain seq x y z
N ALA A 1 -5.83 40.35 43.68
CA ALA A 1 -5.64 39.98 42.25
C ALA A 1 -5.20 38.53 42.22
N LEU A 2 -6.10 37.64 41.78
CA LEU A 2 -5.84 36.21 41.65
C LEU A 2 -5.53 35.95 40.17
N LEU A 3 -4.29 35.63 39.86
CA LEU A 3 -3.85 35.23 38.50
C LEU A 3 -4.15 33.73 38.34
N MET A 4 -5.18 33.41 37.54
CA MET A 4 -5.40 32.07 37.03
C MET A 4 -4.42 31.79 35.90
N PHE A 5 -3.45 30.92 36.11
CA PHE A 5 -2.64 30.32 35.06
C PHE A 5 -3.45 29.20 34.42
N GLY A 6 -3.97 29.46 33.23
CA GLY A 6 -4.55 28.42 32.36
C GLY A 6 -3.44 27.53 31.80
N PHE A 7 -3.40 26.28 32.19
CA PHE A 7 -2.62 25.24 31.50
C PHE A 7 -3.26 25.01 30.14
N ILE A 8 -2.64 25.54 29.08
CA ILE A 8 -2.92 25.12 27.70
C ILE A 8 -2.15 23.83 27.51
N GLY A 9 -2.82 22.70 27.71
CA GLY A 9 -2.31 21.41 27.30
C GLY A 9 -2.17 21.41 25.78
N THR A 10 -0.95 21.39 25.28
CA THR A 10 -0.69 21.06 23.88
C THR A 10 -1.08 19.61 23.66
N VAL A 11 -2.23 19.36 23.05
CA VAL A 11 -2.54 18.06 22.47
C VAL A 11 -1.57 17.90 21.30
N SER A 12 -0.48 17.20 21.51
CA SER A 12 0.32 16.68 20.43
C SER A 12 -0.58 15.69 19.69
N ALA A 13 -1.03 16.05 18.50
CA ALA A 13 -1.56 15.08 17.57
C ALA A 13 -0.40 14.14 17.21
N GLU A 14 -0.26 13.04 17.95
CA GLU A 14 0.62 11.95 17.53
C GLU A 14 0.11 11.48 16.18
N GLY A 15 1.00 11.57 15.17
CA GLY A 15 0.69 11.05 13.85
C GLY A 15 0.39 9.54 13.92
N PRO A 16 -0.33 9.00 12.95
CA PRO A 16 -0.71 7.60 12.93
C PRO A 16 0.54 6.72 13.03
N ARG A 17 0.57 5.88 14.05
CA ARG A 17 1.68 4.96 14.36
C ARG A 17 1.70 3.80 13.38
N SER A 18 2.85 3.19 13.17
CA SER A 18 2.95 1.93 12.44
C SER A 18 2.25 0.80 13.20
N PRO A 19 1.80 -0.28 12.54
CA PRO A 19 1.26 -1.42 13.24
C PRO A 19 2.34 -2.05 14.14
N VAL A 20 1.94 -2.40 15.36
CA VAL A 20 2.82 -3.04 16.36
C VAL A 20 2.93 -4.52 16.11
N GLY A 21 1.83 -5.15 15.70
CA GLY A 21 1.79 -6.59 15.50
C GLY A 21 0.79 -7.01 14.44
N LYS A 22 0.81 -8.30 14.17
CA LYS A 22 -0.09 -8.97 13.26
C LYS A 22 -0.71 -10.18 13.92
N LEU A 23 -2.02 -10.28 13.90
CA LEU A 23 -2.76 -11.45 14.32
C LEU A 23 -2.89 -12.39 13.13
N MET A 24 -2.41 -13.61 13.29
CA MET A 24 -2.37 -14.67 12.28
C MET A 24 -3.21 -15.86 12.72
N ASP A 25 -3.62 -16.65 11.75
CA ASP A 25 -4.31 -17.93 11.94
C ASP A 25 -5.49 -17.88 12.93
N PRO A 26 -6.39 -16.87 12.81
CA PRO A 26 -7.54 -16.80 13.69
C PRO A 26 -8.43 -18.05 13.48
N ASN A 27 -8.76 -18.72 14.57
CA ASN A 27 -9.63 -19.88 14.56
C ASN A 27 -10.69 -19.73 15.64
N GLY A 28 -11.94 -20.14 15.38
CA GLY A 28 -13.06 -19.93 16.27
C GLY A 28 -13.40 -18.45 16.45
N ALA A 29 -13.92 -18.09 17.62
CA ALA A 29 -14.31 -16.72 17.93
C ALA A 29 -13.08 -15.89 18.31
N VAL A 30 -12.62 -15.06 17.38
CA VAL A 30 -11.55 -14.07 17.59
C VAL A 30 -12.07 -12.70 17.16
N GLU A 31 -11.89 -11.69 17.99
CA GLU A 31 -12.38 -10.34 17.74
C GLU A 31 -11.33 -9.29 18.10
N TYR A 32 -11.39 -8.16 17.42
CA TYR A 32 -10.62 -6.98 17.74
C TYR A 32 -11.51 -5.75 17.94
N SER A 33 -10.99 -4.75 18.64
CA SER A 33 -11.62 -3.46 18.79
C SER A 33 -10.58 -2.35 18.71
N ARG A 34 -10.95 -1.20 18.15
CA ARG A 34 -10.11 0.00 18.09
C ARG A 34 -10.20 0.84 19.37
N ASP A 35 -11.35 0.76 20.05
CA ASP A 35 -11.73 1.61 21.18
C ASP A 35 -12.06 0.83 22.45
N GLY A 36 -11.99 -0.50 22.42
CA GLY A 36 -12.39 -1.40 23.50
C GLY A 36 -13.92 -1.58 23.64
N GLU A 37 -14.72 -0.86 22.87
CA GLU A 37 -16.18 -0.88 22.95
C GLU A 37 -16.82 -1.62 21.77
N LYS A 38 -16.40 -1.30 20.53
CA LYS A 38 -16.95 -1.86 19.29
C LYS A 38 -16.08 -3.01 18.81
N TRP A 39 -16.56 -4.23 18.99
CA TRP A 39 -15.88 -5.45 18.61
C TRP A 39 -16.23 -5.91 17.20
N ARG A 40 -15.24 -6.38 16.47
CA ARG A 40 -15.34 -6.87 15.10
C ARG A 40 -14.65 -8.22 14.98
N PRO A 41 -15.23 -9.19 14.25
CA PRO A 41 -14.61 -10.50 14.07
C PRO A 41 -13.31 -10.41 13.29
N VAL A 42 -12.33 -11.22 13.66
CA VAL A 42 -11.10 -11.45 12.91
C VAL A 42 -11.20 -12.80 12.23
N THR A 43 -11.35 -12.80 10.91
CA THR A 43 -11.50 -14.02 10.09
C THR A 43 -10.28 -14.32 9.23
N ARG A 44 -9.25 -13.46 9.30
CA ARG A 44 -8.01 -13.53 8.52
C ARG A 44 -6.89 -12.84 9.27
N ALA A 45 -5.68 -12.87 8.70
CA ALA A 45 -4.57 -12.07 9.21
C ALA A 45 -4.94 -10.58 9.31
N LYS A 46 -4.64 -9.94 10.46
CA LYS A 46 -5.00 -8.56 10.77
C LYS A 46 -3.84 -7.82 11.39
N TYR A 47 -3.44 -6.67 10.81
CA TYR A 47 -2.50 -5.76 11.45
C TYR A 47 -3.16 -5.00 12.61
N LEU A 48 -2.46 -4.91 13.73
CA LEU A 48 -2.94 -4.30 14.97
C LEU A 48 -2.03 -3.16 15.39
N PHE A 49 -2.65 -2.08 15.81
CA PHE A 49 -1.99 -0.84 16.20
C PHE A 49 -2.01 -0.67 17.72
N SER A 50 -1.12 0.15 18.24
CA SER A 50 -1.13 0.49 19.67
C SER A 50 -2.50 1.05 20.08
N GLY A 51 -3.01 0.60 21.23
CA GLY A 51 -4.33 0.93 21.75
C GLY A 51 -5.46 0.02 21.27
N TYR A 52 -5.21 -0.90 20.30
CA TYR A 52 -6.22 -1.86 19.88
C TYR A 52 -6.40 -2.95 20.95
N HIS A 53 -7.58 -3.52 20.98
CA HIS A 53 -7.92 -4.63 21.86
C HIS A 53 -8.17 -5.89 21.05
N VAL A 54 -7.81 -7.02 21.62
CA VAL A 54 -8.05 -8.37 21.07
C VAL A 54 -8.69 -9.24 22.13
N ARG A 55 -9.68 -10.03 21.75
CA ARG A 55 -10.22 -11.08 22.60
C ARG A 55 -10.50 -12.35 21.81
N THR A 56 -10.43 -13.47 22.53
CA THR A 56 -10.82 -14.79 22.02
C THR A 56 -12.01 -15.31 22.83
N GLY A 57 -12.92 -16.01 22.16
CA GLY A 57 -14.01 -16.74 22.80
C GLY A 57 -13.54 -18.09 23.37
N ALA A 58 -14.50 -18.90 23.85
CA ALA A 58 -14.22 -20.21 24.43
C ALA A 58 -13.62 -21.23 23.45
N ASP A 59 -13.81 -21.02 22.16
CA ASP A 59 -13.26 -21.81 21.05
C ASP A 59 -12.23 -21.04 20.24
N GLY A 60 -11.91 -19.80 20.65
CA GLY A 60 -11.05 -18.89 19.91
C GLY A 60 -9.57 -19.16 20.13
N SER A 61 -8.77 -19.01 19.09
CA SER A 61 -7.31 -19.03 19.14
C SER A 61 -6.69 -18.25 17.98
N GLY A 62 -5.42 -17.91 18.10
CA GLY A 62 -4.65 -17.23 17.06
C GLY A 62 -3.21 -16.98 17.50
N ASN A 63 -2.40 -16.45 16.60
CA ASN A 63 -1.01 -16.11 16.87
C ASN A 63 -0.81 -14.60 16.69
N PHE A 64 -0.35 -13.90 17.72
CA PHE A 64 0.08 -12.51 17.61
C PHE A 64 1.58 -12.46 17.37
N ILE A 65 2.00 -11.82 16.30
CA ILE A 65 3.41 -11.63 15.94
C ILE A 65 3.75 -10.15 16.06
N ASN A 66 4.68 -9.83 16.95
CA ASN A 66 5.20 -8.48 17.08
C ASN A 66 6.12 -8.18 15.88
N GLN A 67 5.82 -7.10 15.14
CA GLN A 67 6.50 -6.77 13.88
C GLN A 67 7.90 -6.18 14.07
N GLU A 68 8.24 -5.72 15.27
CA GLU A 68 9.57 -5.18 15.58
C GLU A 68 10.52 -6.29 16.04
N SER A 69 10.06 -7.13 16.98
CA SER A 69 10.91 -8.16 17.58
C SER A 69 10.91 -9.49 16.83
N GLY A 70 9.93 -9.76 15.95
CA GLY A 70 9.70 -11.05 15.33
C GLY A 70 9.24 -12.14 16.31
N LEU A 71 8.90 -11.77 17.55
CA LEU A 71 8.41 -12.71 18.54
C LEU A 71 6.91 -12.92 18.37
N ALA A 72 6.51 -14.18 18.38
CA ALA A 72 5.12 -14.60 18.35
C ALA A 72 4.65 -15.09 19.71
N GLN A 73 3.36 -14.92 19.99
CA GLN A 73 2.67 -15.46 21.14
C GLN A 73 1.35 -16.08 20.67
N SER A 74 1.08 -17.30 21.10
CA SER A 74 -0.20 -17.96 20.82
C SER A 74 -1.24 -17.53 21.84
N LEU A 75 -2.39 -17.06 21.34
CA LEU A 75 -3.56 -16.73 22.14
C LEU A 75 -4.43 -17.97 22.28
N SER A 76 -4.72 -18.34 23.53
CA SER A 76 -5.64 -19.43 23.87
C SER A 76 -7.09 -18.94 23.92
N ALA A 77 -8.01 -19.81 24.31
CA ALA A 77 -9.41 -19.46 24.57
C ALA A 77 -9.54 -18.47 25.75
N ASN A 78 -10.53 -17.59 25.64
CA ASN A 78 -10.89 -16.60 26.68
C ASN A 78 -9.76 -15.60 27.05
N VAL A 79 -8.88 -15.31 26.10
CA VAL A 79 -7.89 -14.23 26.25
C VAL A 79 -8.56 -12.87 26.03
N THR A 80 -8.15 -11.90 26.82
CA THR A 80 -8.39 -10.47 26.56
C THR A 80 -7.09 -9.73 26.74
N ALA A 81 -6.69 -8.98 25.73
CA ALA A 81 -5.44 -8.22 25.73
C ALA A 81 -5.61 -6.87 25.02
N MET A 82 -4.77 -5.92 25.38
CA MET A 82 -4.57 -4.66 24.64
C MET A 82 -3.22 -4.73 23.92
N VAL A 83 -3.15 -4.13 22.75
CA VAL A 83 -1.90 -3.95 22.01
C VAL A 83 -1.22 -2.68 22.52
N GLY A 84 -0.19 -2.84 23.33
CA GLY A 84 0.68 -1.75 23.75
C GLY A 84 1.78 -1.49 22.72
N ASP A 85 2.64 -0.48 22.94
CA ASP A 85 3.73 -0.13 22.03
C ASP A 85 4.78 -1.25 21.87
N ALA A 86 4.97 -2.06 22.92
CA ALA A 86 5.94 -3.17 22.94
C ALA A 86 5.35 -4.55 22.61
N GLY A 87 4.02 -4.68 22.45
CA GLY A 87 3.33 -5.94 22.18
C GLY A 87 2.04 -6.09 22.96
N LEU A 88 1.64 -7.34 23.27
CA LEU A 88 0.40 -7.62 23.99
C LEU A 88 0.50 -7.36 25.49
N GLU A 89 -0.45 -6.61 26.02
CA GLU A 89 -0.73 -6.43 27.45
C GLU A 89 -1.97 -7.23 27.82
N VAL A 90 -1.73 -8.43 28.39
CA VAL A 90 -2.80 -9.40 28.67
C VAL A 90 -3.51 -9.04 29.97
N SER A 91 -4.84 -8.88 29.90
CA SER A 91 -5.68 -8.57 31.07
C SER A 91 -6.46 -9.79 31.60
N ALA A 92 -6.71 -10.79 30.74
CA ALA A 92 -7.36 -12.04 31.10
C ALA A 92 -6.95 -13.17 30.15
N GLY A 93 -7.04 -14.42 30.63
CA GLY A 93 -6.68 -15.61 29.88
C GLY A 93 -5.19 -15.90 29.88
N GLU A 94 -4.76 -16.85 29.06
CA GLU A 94 -3.38 -17.29 28.94
C GLU A 94 -2.87 -17.13 27.52
N VAL A 95 -1.66 -16.59 27.38
CA VAL A 95 -0.89 -16.55 26.13
C VAL A 95 0.38 -17.37 26.33
N SER A 96 0.92 -17.92 25.26
CA SER A 96 2.18 -18.67 25.35
C SER A 96 3.36 -17.78 25.72
N ASP A 97 4.45 -18.41 26.17
CA ASP A 97 5.74 -17.74 26.16
C ASP A 97 6.10 -17.30 24.73
N PRO A 98 6.81 -16.17 24.58
CA PRO A 98 7.24 -15.69 23.26
C PRO A 98 8.17 -16.70 22.58
N PHE A 99 7.95 -16.93 21.28
CA PHE A 99 8.80 -17.77 20.44
C PHE A 99 9.15 -17.05 19.14
N SER A 100 10.27 -17.40 18.51
CA SER A 100 10.67 -16.80 17.23
C SER A 100 9.76 -17.26 16.10
N SER A 101 9.30 -16.33 15.28
CA SER A 101 8.48 -16.62 14.10
C SER A 101 8.76 -15.61 13.00
N ASP A 102 9.15 -16.10 11.83
CA ASP A 102 9.27 -15.28 10.63
C ASP A 102 7.96 -15.22 9.84
N ALA A 103 6.95 -15.99 10.24
CA ALA A 103 5.65 -16.03 9.58
C ALA A 103 4.92 -14.69 9.77
N GLY A 104 4.48 -14.10 8.65
CA GLY A 104 3.73 -12.85 8.67
C GLY A 104 4.52 -11.61 9.08
N LEU A 105 5.84 -11.71 9.26
CA LEU A 105 6.72 -10.57 9.49
C LEU A 105 6.94 -9.81 8.19
N MET A 106 6.86 -8.49 8.25
CA MET A 106 7.23 -7.60 7.15
C MET A 106 8.49 -6.83 7.53
N ASP A 107 9.59 -7.13 6.85
CA ASP A 107 10.87 -6.46 7.10
C ASP A 107 10.78 -4.94 6.96
N GLY A 108 11.20 -4.24 8.01
CA GLY A 108 11.21 -2.79 8.02
C GLY A 108 9.84 -2.12 7.94
N LEU A 109 8.75 -2.83 8.29
CA LEU A 109 7.37 -2.32 8.22
C LEU A 109 7.21 -0.95 8.88
N ALA A 110 7.78 -0.73 10.06
CA ALA A 110 7.71 0.55 10.76
C ALA A 110 8.33 1.68 9.93
N ASN A 111 9.51 1.46 9.35
CA ASN A 111 10.19 2.44 8.49
C ASN A 111 9.42 2.67 7.18
N LYS A 112 8.93 1.60 6.58
CA LYS A 112 8.12 1.65 5.35
C LYS A 112 6.84 2.45 5.59
N PHE A 113 6.14 2.17 6.69
CA PHE A 113 4.93 2.86 7.08
C PHE A 113 5.17 4.34 7.40
N ALA A 114 6.18 4.68 8.20
CA ALA A 114 6.57 6.05 8.49
C ALA A 114 6.98 6.83 7.22
N SER A 115 7.64 6.16 6.27
CA SER A 115 7.95 6.76 4.98
C SER A 115 6.69 7.01 4.15
N ALA A 116 5.75 6.07 4.16
CA ALA A 116 4.50 6.14 3.41
C ALA A 116 3.58 7.27 3.89
N GLN A 117 3.54 7.53 5.18
CA GLN A 117 2.73 8.61 5.78
C GLN A 117 3.03 10.00 5.23
N ARG A 118 4.25 10.26 4.76
CA ARG A 118 4.60 11.54 4.11
C ARG A 118 3.75 11.81 2.86
N TYR A 119 3.20 10.79 2.24
CA TYR A 119 2.42 10.88 1.02
C TYR A 119 0.91 11.01 1.28
N THR A 120 0.46 10.86 2.53
CA THR A 120 -0.96 11.03 2.89
C THR A 120 -1.40 12.50 2.90
N THR A 121 -0.46 13.45 2.90
CA THR A 121 -0.79 14.88 2.87
C THR A 121 -1.46 15.26 1.57
N VAL A 122 -2.68 15.80 1.67
CA VAL A 122 -3.45 16.34 0.54
C VAL A 122 -3.20 17.83 0.42
N ARG A 123 -2.65 18.26 -0.72
CA ARG A 123 -2.56 19.69 -1.07
C ARG A 123 -3.68 20.01 -2.05
N ARG A 124 -4.57 20.91 -1.66
CA ARG A 124 -5.59 21.40 -2.59
C ARG A 124 -4.88 22.24 -3.66
N ALA A 125 -4.86 21.75 -4.89
CA ALA A 125 -4.48 22.54 -6.04
C ALA A 125 -5.65 23.48 -6.35
N VAL A 126 -5.40 24.80 -6.29
CA VAL A 126 -6.36 25.80 -6.77
C VAL A 126 -6.09 25.96 -8.26
N LYS A 127 -7.05 25.56 -9.09
CA LYS A 127 -6.99 25.76 -10.53
C LYS A 127 -7.00 27.27 -10.84
N LYS A 128 -6.08 27.74 -11.65
CA LYS A 128 -6.03 29.15 -12.04
C LYS A 128 -7.08 29.41 -13.14
N PRO A 129 -7.69 30.59 -13.15
CA PRO A 129 -8.57 30.97 -14.25
C PRO A 129 -7.84 30.87 -15.60
N GLY A 130 -8.43 30.15 -16.56
CA GLY A 130 -7.84 29.93 -17.89
C GLY A 130 -6.94 28.70 -18.02
N GLU A 131 -6.71 27.92 -16.96
CA GLU A 131 -6.09 26.61 -17.10
C GLU A 131 -7.04 25.64 -17.82
N PRO A 132 -6.52 24.83 -18.77
CA PRO A 132 -7.33 23.85 -19.48
C PRO A 132 -7.94 22.82 -18.50
N ASP A 133 -9.08 22.24 -18.87
CA ASP A 133 -9.79 21.26 -18.05
C ASP A 133 -9.07 19.92 -17.94
N CYS A 134 -8.07 19.67 -18.75
CA CYS A 134 -7.27 18.46 -18.74
C CYS A 134 -5.77 18.78 -18.82
N GLU A 135 -4.93 17.89 -18.35
CA GLU A 135 -3.47 18.03 -18.41
C GLU A 135 -2.92 17.12 -19.53
N VAL A 136 -2.15 17.76 -20.45
CA VAL A 136 -1.45 17.01 -21.52
C VAL A 136 -0.24 16.25 -20.98
N LYS A 137 0.33 16.74 -19.86
CA LYS A 137 1.54 16.15 -19.27
C LYS A 137 1.19 14.89 -18.49
N VAL A 138 1.53 13.75 -19.06
CA VAL A 138 1.42 12.47 -18.39
C VAL A 138 2.74 12.12 -17.70
N ARG A 139 2.64 11.49 -16.56
CA ARG A 139 3.79 11.03 -15.79
C ARG A 139 3.78 9.52 -15.71
N LEU A 140 4.86 8.93 -16.13
CA LEU A 140 5.18 7.53 -15.88
C LEU A 140 6.17 7.45 -14.71
N ALA A 141 6.13 6.39 -13.93
CA ALA A 141 7.13 6.16 -12.90
C ALA A 141 8.54 6.17 -13.52
N ARG A 142 9.51 6.77 -12.82
CA ARG A 142 10.87 6.96 -13.38
C ARG A 142 11.70 5.69 -13.41
N LYS A 143 11.38 4.76 -12.53
CA LYS A 143 12.00 3.43 -12.44
C LYS A 143 10.88 2.43 -12.38
N ILE A 144 10.83 1.54 -13.33
CA ILE A 144 9.83 0.50 -13.45
C ILE A 144 10.56 -0.82 -13.66
N THR A 145 10.11 -1.84 -12.99
CA THR A 145 10.52 -3.21 -13.26
C THR A 145 9.34 -3.97 -13.85
N VAL A 146 9.61 -4.76 -14.86
CA VAL A 146 8.65 -5.67 -15.51
C VAL A 146 9.29 -7.04 -15.71
N SER A 147 8.45 -8.03 -15.97
CA SER A 147 8.88 -9.35 -16.41
C SER A 147 7.80 -9.94 -17.30
N GLU A 148 8.00 -11.13 -17.87
CA GLU A 148 7.04 -11.77 -18.75
C GLU A 148 5.68 -11.98 -18.05
N GLY A 149 5.69 -12.36 -16.76
CA GLY A 149 4.48 -12.54 -15.97
C GLY A 149 3.92 -11.25 -15.35
N PHE A 150 4.67 -10.14 -15.40
CA PHE A 150 4.31 -8.83 -14.81
C PHE A 150 4.66 -7.71 -15.79
N ALA A 151 3.96 -7.68 -16.93
CA ALA A 151 4.30 -6.84 -18.08
C ALA A 151 3.56 -5.50 -18.14
N ASP A 152 2.71 -5.19 -17.16
CA ASP A 152 1.83 -4.05 -17.23
C ASP A 152 2.54 -2.74 -16.86
N LEU A 153 2.29 -1.72 -17.65
CA LEU A 153 2.55 -0.31 -17.35
C LEU A 153 1.22 0.39 -17.05
N VAL A 154 1.26 1.40 -16.18
CA VAL A 154 0.06 2.16 -15.80
C VAL A 154 0.39 3.65 -15.70
N TRP A 155 -0.55 4.50 -16.14
CA TRP A 155 -0.45 5.96 -15.98
C TRP A 155 -1.83 6.62 -16.02
N GLU A 156 -1.92 7.87 -15.59
CA GLU A 156 -3.15 8.66 -15.64
C GLU A 156 -3.46 9.09 -17.09
N LYS A 157 -4.75 9.22 -17.40
CA LYS A 157 -5.19 9.79 -18.68
C LYS A 157 -4.66 11.23 -18.85
N ALA A 158 -4.40 11.59 -20.10
CA ALA A 158 -4.26 12.97 -20.55
C ALA A 158 -5.64 13.56 -20.91
N CYS A 159 -5.65 14.57 -21.79
CA CYS A 159 -6.89 15.07 -22.37
C CYS A 159 -7.64 13.98 -23.15
N PRO A 160 -8.99 14.00 -23.23
CA PRO A 160 -9.79 12.89 -23.75
C PRO A 160 -9.41 12.39 -25.14
N ASP A 161 -9.01 13.31 -26.03
CA ASP A 161 -8.68 12.98 -27.43
C ASP A 161 -7.20 12.62 -27.63
N ASN A 162 -6.42 12.55 -26.56
CA ASN A 162 -5.01 12.23 -26.63
C ASN A 162 -4.78 10.71 -26.71
N THR A 163 -3.81 10.34 -27.51
CA THR A 163 -3.30 8.96 -27.64
C THR A 163 -1.88 8.90 -27.09
N PHE A 164 -1.34 7.70 -26.95
CA PHE A 164 -0.05 7.49 -26.31
C PHE A 164 0.84 6.60 -27.16
N VAL A 165 2.13 6.90 -27.13
CA VAL A 165 3.17 6.06 -27.73
C VAL A 165 4.21 5.73 -26.67
N ILE A 166 4.42 4.44 -26.40
CA ILE A 166 5.53 3.96 -25.60
C ILE A 166 6.76 3.87 -26.49
N VAL A 167 7.85 4.50 -26.07
CA VAL A 167 9.15 4.41 -26.74
C VAL A 167 10.12 3.68 -25.79
N LEU A 168 10.59 2.52 -26.23
CA LEU A 168 11.50 1.65 -25.48
C LEU A 168 12.77 1.40 -26.29
N GLY A 169 13.84 2.12 -25.95
CA GLY A 169 15.03 2.15 -26.80
C GLY A 169 14.69 2.65 -28.20
N GLU A 170 14.86 1.80 -29.20
CA GLU A 170 14.52 2.07 -30.63
C GLU A 170 13.11 1.62 -31.02
N GLN A 171 12.43 0.88 -30.16
CA GLN A 171 11.08 0.36 -30.44
C GLN A 171 10.01 1.36 -30.03
N GLN A 172 8.91 1.37 -30.79
CA GLN A 172 7.74 2.20 -30.51
C GLN A 172 6.48 1.32 -30.51
N PHE A 173 5.58 1.61 -29.56
CA PHE A 173 4.32 0.90 -29.42
C PHE A 173 3.20 1.94 -29.30
N ASP A 174 2.28 1.93 -30.25
CA ASP A 174 1.04 2.69 -30.14
C ASP A 174 0.15 2.03 -29.06
N VAL A 175 -0.33 2.84 -28.14
CA VAL A 175 -1.21 2.36 -27.08
C VAL A 175 -2.66 2.47 -27.55
N PRO A 176 -3.41 1.35 -27.59
CA PRO A 176 -4.83 1.39 -27.91
C PRO A 176 -5.58 2.27 -26.92
N THR A 177 -6.32 3.25 -27.41
CA THR A 177 -7.23 4.06 -26.62
C THR A 177 -8.58 3.36 -26.59
N GLY A 178 -8.86 2.66 -25.49
CA GLY A 178 -10.16 2.09 -25.19
C GLY A 178 -10.93 2.95 -24.16
N ASP A 179 -12.11 2.49 -23.78
CA ASP A 179 -12.87 3.03 -22.63
C ASP A 179 -12.13 2.75 -21.30
N ALA A 180 -10.88 3.19 -21.25
CA ALA A 180 -10.11 3.09 -20.03
C ALA A 180 -10.74 3.95 -18.94
N GLY A 181 -10.87 3.45 -17.73
CA GLY A 181 -11.27 4.20 -16.55
C GLY A 181 -10.42 5.46 -16.33
N GLU A 182 -10.08 5.79 -15.12
CA GLU A 182 -9.20 6.96 -14.80
C GLU A 182 -7.73 6.73 -15.20
N HIS A 183 -7.32 5.48 -15.41
CA HIS A 183 -5.95 5.07 -15.72
C HIS A 183 -5.88 4.31 -17.05
N ILE A 184 -4.77 4.51 -17.76
CA ILE A 184 -4.41 3.67 -18.90
C ILE A 184 -3.55 2.51 -18.36
N ARG A 185 -3.88 1.28 -18.75
CA ARG A 185 -3.06 0.10 -18.52
C ARG A 185 -2.64 -0.47 -19.86
N PHE A 186 -1.36 -0.71 -20.02
CA PHE A 186 -0.78 -1.25 -21.25
C PHE A 186 0.12 -2.44 -20.94
N GLN A 187 -0.20 -3.58 -21.52
CA GLN A 187 0.66 -4.75 -21.44
C GLN A 187 1.80 -4.60 -22.44
N LEU A 188 3.00 -4.35 -21.91
CA LEU A 188 4.19 -4.17 -22.73
C LEU A 188 4.62 -5.49 -23.36
N PRO A 189 4.89 -5.56 -24.67
CA PRO A 189 5.65 -6.65 -25.25
C PRO A 189 7.04 -6.69 -24.64
N VAL A 190 7.29 -7.67 -23.74
CA VAL A 190 8.49 -7.68 -22.90
C VAL A 190 9.72 -8.03 -23.72
N PRO A 191 10.76 -7.17 -23.80
CA PRO A 191 12.02 -7.49 -24.48
C PRO A 191 12.87 -8.44 -23.64
N ALA A 192 14.07 -8.77 -24.11
CA ALA A 192 15.03 -9.55 -23.36
C ALA A 192 15.39 -8.90 -22.01
N ALA A 193 15.80 -9.70 -21.03
CA ALA A 193 16.22 -9.19 -19.71
C ALA A 193 17.33 -8.13 -19.86
N GLY A 194 17.20 -7.03 -19.12
CA GLY A 194 18.14 -5.90 -19.21
C GLY A 194 17.53 -4.58 -18.76
N GLU A 195 18.26 -3.50 -19.01
CA GLU A 195 17.80 -2.13 -18.72
C GLU A 195 17.60 -1.34 -20.01
N TYR A 196 16.49 -0.60 -20.06
CA TYR A 196 16.09 0.17 -21.23
C TYR A 196 15.69 1.59 -20.83
N ASP A 197 15.90 2.53 -21.75
CA ASP A 197 15.27 3.85 -21.65
C ASP A 197 13.81 3.74 -22.05
N LEU A 198 12.92 4.24 -21.20
CA LEU A 198 11.48 4.22 -21.39
C LEU A 198 10.94 5.63 -21.46
N ARG A 199 10.14 5.92 -22.49
CA ARG A 199 9.48 7.21 -22.66
C ARG A 199 8.02 6.99 -23.07
N LEU A 200 7.15 7.87 -22.57
CA LEU A 200 5.74 7.93 -22.92
C LEU A 200 5.47 9.26 -23.60
N ASP A 201 5.21 9.24 -24.91
CA ASP A 201 4.85 10.42 -25.68
C ASP A 201 3.32 10.52 -25.77
N VAL A 202 2.80 11.75 -25.72
CA VAL A 202 1.37 12.05 -25.87
C VAL A 202 1.13 12.71 -27.21
N LYS A 203 0.14 12.20 -27.95
CA LYS A 203 -0.26 12.70 -29.28
C LYS A 203 -1.67 13.29 -29.24
N ALA A 204 -1.88 14.34 -30.00
CA ALA A 204 -3.19 14.84 -30.37
C ALA A 204 -3.36 14.66 -31.89
N GLY A 205 -4.13 13.67 -32.28
CA GLY A 205 -4.12 13.18 -33.66
C GLY A 205 -2.73 12.65 -34.04
N GLU A 206 -2.14 13.19 -35.11
CA GLU A 206 -0.79 12.80 -35.58
C GLU A 206 0.35 13.59 -34.91
N GLU A 207 0.04 14.69 -34.19
CA GLU A 207 1.06 15.56 -33.60
C GLU A 207 1.44 15.09 -32.19
N VAL A 208 2.74 15.04 -31.89
CA VAL A 208 3.26 14.82 -30.54
C VAL A 208 3.18 16.12 -29.77
N VAL A 209 2.25 16.19 -28.82
CA VAL A 209 1.98 17.40 -28.01
C VAL A 209 2.75 17.42 -26.68
N TYR A 210 3.25 16.26 -26.24
CA TYR A 210 4.09 16.16 -25.06
C TYR A 210 5.08 15.01 -25.15
N THR A 211 6.33 15.32 -24.79
CA THR A 211 7.42 14.35 -24.59
C THR A 211 8.13 14.66 -23.27
N PRO A 212 8.37 13.69 -22.39
CA PRO A 212 9.13 13.91 -21.16
C PRO A 212 10.54 14.39 -21.43
N ARG A 213 11.02 15.38 -20.65
CA ARG A 213 12.40 15.92 -20.83
C ARG A 213 13.51 14.88 -20.62
N ARG A 214 13.25 13.87 -19.82
CA ARG A 214 14.18 12.77 -19.52
C ARG A 214 13.43 11.46 -19.58
N PRO A 215 13.98 10.42 -20.22
CA PRO A 215 13.39 9.10 -20.18
C PRO A 215 13.41 8.54 -18.76
N GLY A 216 12.48 7.67 -18.47
CA GLY A 216 12.54 6.77 -17.32
C GLY A 216 13.46 5.59 -17.61
N LYS A 217 13.63 4.71 -16.63
CA LYS A 217 14.37 3.45 -16.74
C LYS A 217 13.41 2.30 -16.54
N LEU A 218 13.47 1.37 -17.46
CA LEU A 218 12.76 0.09 -17.37
C LEU A 218 13.80 -1.01 -17.14
N LYS A 219 13.66 -1.77 -16.05
CA LYS A 219 14.38 -3.02 -15.82
C LYS A 219 13.48 -4.19 -16.24
N VAL A 220 13.98 -5.07 -17.09
CA VAL A 220 13.32 -6.32 -17.42
C VAL A 220 14.02 -7.45 -16.67
N LEU A 221 13.30 -8.16 -15.82
CA LEU A 221 13.83 -9.26 -15.02
C LEU A 221 14.13 -10.48 -15.89
N ALA A 222 15.15 -11.22 -15.49
CA ALA A 222 15.41 -12.55 -16.06
C ALA A 222 14.36 -13.56 -15.54
N ALA A 223 14.13 -14.62 -16.30
CA ALA A 223 13.16 -15.66 -15.93
C ALA A 223 13.46 -16.31 -14.57
N ALA A 224 14.73 -16.44 -14.19
CA ALA A 224 15.12 -16.96 -12.88
C ALA A 224 14.76 -16.02 -11.74
N GLU A 225 14.91 -14.70 -11.92
CA GLU A 225 14.48 -13.69 -10.93
C GLU A 225 12.94 -13.73 -10.75
N GLU A 226 12.20 -13.77 -11.86
CA GLU A 226 10.74 -13.89 -11.84
C GLU A 226 10.28 -15.17 -11.12
N ALA A 227 10.92 -16.31 -11.39
CA ALA A 227 10.59 -17.57 -10.73
C ALA A 227 10.80 -17.49 -9.21
N SER A 228 11.88 -16.85 -8.76
CA SER A 228 12.14 -16.61 -7.33
C SER A 228 11.05 -15.74 -6.70
N ILE A 229 10.64 -14.65 -7.38
CA ILE A 229 9.57 -13.79 -6.91
C ILE A 229 8.25 -14.55 -6.80
N LYS A 230 7.89 -15.34 -7.81
CA LYS A 230 6.68 -16.19 -7.77
C LYS A 230 6.70 -17.18 -6.62
N ALA A 231 7.84 -17.78 -6.30
CA ALA A 231 7.99 -18.65 -5.14
C ALA A 231 7.75 -17.88 -3.81
N SER A 232 8.29 -16.66 -3.69
CA SER A 232 8.04 -15.81 -2.52
C SER A 232 6.59 -15.38 -2.39
N LEU A 233 5.91 -15.08 -3.52
CA LEU A 233 4.48 -14.77 -3.53
C LEU A 233 3.63 -15.97 -3.10
N MET A 234 3.99 -17.19 -3.52
CA MET A 234 3.33 -18.41 -3.06
C MET A 234 3.53 -18.63 -1.55
N ALA A 235 4.72 -18.35 -1.03
CA ALA A 235 4.99 -18.42 0.40
C ALA A 235 4.22 -17.38 1.22
N ALA A 236 3.94 -16.20 0.65
CA ALA A 236 3.12 -15.17 1.28
C ALA A 236 1.62 -15.56 1.38
N GLY A 237 1.18 -16.59 0.65
CA GLY A 237 -0.20 -17.09 0.69
C GLY A 237 -1.22 -16.00 0.36
N ASP A 238 -2.28 -15.91 1.18
CA ASP A 238 -3.38 -14.94 1.00
C ASP A 238 -3.10 -13.56 1.66
N ASP A 239 -1.87 -13.32 2.08
CA ASP A 239 -1.48 -12.05 2.69
C ASP A 239 -1.14 -11.00 1.62
N PHE A 240 -2.11 -10.20 1.25
CA PHE A 240 -1.97 -9.15 0.23
C PHE A 240 -0.85 -8.14 0.53
N PHE A 241 -0.61 -7.80 1.82
CA PHE A 241 0.46 -6.87 2.17
C PHE A 241 1.84 -7.52 2.06
N ALA A 242 1.98 -8.78 2.45
CA ALA A 242 3.23 -9.52 2.24
C ALA A 242 3.50 -9.71 0.74
N GLN A 243 2.47 -10.02 -0.06
CA GLN A 243 2.60 -10.08 -1.52
C GLN A 243 3.03 -8.73 -2.11
N ALA A 244 2.36 -7.64 -1.73
CA ALA A 244 2.71 -6.30 -2.19
C ALA A 244 4.14 -5.92 -1.78
N ASP A 245 4.58 -6.28 -0.58
CA ASP A 245 5.93 -6.04 -0.11
C ASP A 245 6.99 -6.77 -0.94
N VAL A 246 6.80 -8.06 -1.20
CA VAL A 246 7.66 -8.83 -2.10
C VAL A 246 7.77 -8.17 -3.48
N LEU A 247 6.64 -7.76 -4.05
CA LEU A 247 6.61 -7.11 -5.37
C LEU A 247 7.34 -5.77 -5.38
N GLU A 248 7.11 -4.92 -4.36
CA GLU A 248 7.76 -3.62 -4.25
C GLU A 248 9.28 -3.71 -4.03
N GLN A 249 9.76 -4.69 -3.27
CA GLN A 249 11.20 -4.94 -3.08
C GLN A 249 11.90 -5.22 -4.41
N HIS A 250 11.19 -5.79 -5.37
CA HIS A 250 11.69 -6.04 -6.72
C HIS A 250 11.35 -4.94 -7.73
N GLY A 251 10.68 -3.86 -7.30
CA GLY A 251 10.27 -2.74 -8.16
C GLY A 251 9.06 -3.04 -9.05
N LEU A 252 8.36 -4.15 -8.81
CA LEU A 252 7.14 -4.55 -9.51
C LEU A 252 5.93 -3.78 -8.95
N LEU A 253 5.89 -2.47 -9.21
CA LEU A 253 4.95 -1.55 -8.58
C LEU A 253 3.50 -1.76 -9.03
N VAL A 254 3.27 -2.16 -10.30
CA VAL A 254 1.90 -2.35 -10.82
C VAL A 254 1.21 -3.56 -10.18
N PRO A 255 1.80 -4.76 -10.15
CA PRO A 255 1.18 -5.88 -9.45
C PRO A 255 1.09 -5.65 -7.93
N ALA A 256 2.00 -4.88 -7.30
CA ALA A 256 1.85 -4.48 -5.91
C ALA A 256 0.61 -3.59 -5.70
N MET A 257 0.36 -2.63 -6.60
CA MET A 257 -0.87 -1.83 -6.62
C MET A 257 -2.12 -2.71 -6.70
N ASP A 258 -2.09 -3.74 -7.56
CA ASP A 258 -3.22 -4.65 -7.72
C ASP A 258 -3.48 -5.45 -6.44
N ALA A 259 -2.42 -5.89 -5.73
CA ALA A 259 -2.56 -6.55 -4.43
C ALA A 259 -3.19 -5.62 -3.38
N TYR A 260 -2.76 -4.35 -3.30
CA TYR A 260 -3.38 -3.37 -2.41
C TYR A 260 -4.85 -3.09 -2.77
N ARG A 261 -5.17 -2.93 -4.04
CA ARG A 261 -6.57 -2.73 -4.49
C ARG A 261 -7.45 -3.91 -4.12
N ALA A 262 -7.01 -5.13 -4.41
CA ALA A 262 -7.74 -6.34 -4.04
C ALA A 262 -8.01 -6.41 -2.53
N TYR A 263 -7.03 -6.03 -1.71
CA TYR A 263 -7.22 -5.96 -0.26
C TYR A 263 -8.29 -4.95 0.13
N PHE A 264 -8.20 -3.70 -0.31
CA PHE A 264 -9.14 -2.65 0.09
C PHE A 264 -10.52 -2.77 -0.56
N GLU A 265 -10.64 -3.49 -1.66
CA GLU A 265 -11.93 -3.89 -2.25
C GLU A 265 -12.62 -4.94 -1.37
N ALA A 266 -11.88 -5.94 -0.93
CA ALA A 266 -12.39 -6.97 -0.04
C ALA A 266 -12.65 -6.47 1.38
N TYR A 267 -11.87 -5.48 1.85
CA TYR A 267 -11.87 -4.99 3.23
C TYR A 267 -11.87 -3.46 3.29
N PRO A 268 -12.94 -2.79 2.85
CA PRO A 268 -13.01 -1.34 2.73
C PRO A 268 -12.87 -0.59 4.07
N ASP A 269 -13.16 -1.26 5.20
CA ASP A 269 -13.07 -0.68 6.54
C ASP A 269 -11.64 -0.70 7.14
N ASP A 270 -10.69 -1.37 6.50
CA ASP A 270 -9.31 -1.49 6.98
C ASP A 270 -8.43 -0.33 6.51
N ILE A 271 -8.87 0.88 6.83
CA ILE A 271 -8.28 2.12 6.31
C ILE A 271 -6.88 2.38 6.87
N GLU A 272 -6.56 1.85 8.06
CA GLU A 272 -5.29 2.11 8.77
C GLU A 272 -4.04 1.75 7.95
N MET A 273 -4.14 0.73 7.12
CA MET A 273 -3.02 0.28 6.27
C MET A 273 -2.90 1.03 4.93
N LYS A 274 -3.82 1.94 4.62
CA LYS A 274 -3.81 2.74 3.38
C LYS A 274 -2.54 3.54 3.10
N PRO A 275 -1.78 4.04 4.08
CA PRO A 275 -0.52 4.72 3.78
C PRO A 275 0.42 3.95 2.86
N LEU A 276 0.48 2.61 2.95
CA LEU A 276 1.31 1.79 2.06
C LEU A 276 0.81 1.85 0.61
N PHE A 277 -0.49 1.70 0.40
CA PHE A 277 -1.11 1.84 -0.93
C PHE A 277 -0.92 3.25 -1.52
N ILE A 278 -1.14 4.29 -0.72
CA ILE A 278 -0.93 5.69 -1.10
C ILE A 278 0.52 5.93 -1.54
N ALA A 279 1.50 5.33 -0.86
CA ALA A 279 2.90 5.42 -1.24
C ALA A 279 3.19 4.70 -2.57
N ASN A 280 2.58 3.55 -2.81
CA ASN A 280 2.68 2.83 -4.08
C ASN A 280 2.09 3.66 -5.24
N LEU A 281 0.90 4.24 -5.09
CA LEU A 281 0.28 5.15 -6.06
C LEU A 281 1.17 6.38 -6.33
N GLN A 282 1.81 6.93 -5.29
CA GLN A 282 2.80 8.01 -5.44
C GLN A 282 4.01 7.57 -6.26
N ALA A 283 4.51 6.36 -6.05
CA ALA A 283 5.63 5.80 -6.80
C ALA A 283 5.27 5.60 -8.28
N LEU A 284 4.05 5.14 -8.56
CA LEU A 284 3.48 4.98 -9.89
C LEU A 284 3.10 6.31 -10.56
N GLN A 285 3.11 7.44 -9.83
CA GLN A 285 2.68 8.76 -10.29
C GLN A 285 1.17 8.86 -10.59
N LEU A 286 0.35 8.00 -9.98
CA LEU A 286 -1.11 8.02 -10.08
C LEU A 286 -1.69 9.02 -9.07
N MET A 287 -1.57 10.30 -9.39
CA MET A 287 -1.78 11.39 -8.42
C MET A 287 -3.24 11.65 -8.09
N THR A 288 -4.15 11.39 -9.01
CA THR A 288 -5.60 11.54 -8.82
C THR A 288 -6.11 10.52 -7.80
N GLU A 289 -5.85 9.24 -8.04
CA GLU A 289 -6.23 8.16 -7.12
C GLU A 289 -5.50 8.30 -5.77
N LYS A 290 -4.20 8.59 -5.80
CA LYS A 290 -3.40 8.86 -4.59
C LYS A 290 -4.07 9.93 -3.72
N THR A 291 -4.55 11.02 -4.33
CA THR A 291 -5.17 12.12 -3.60
C THR A 291 -6.53 11.70 -3.02
N ALA A 292 -7.33 10.95 -3.77
CA ALA A 292 -8.61 10.42 -3.30
C ALA A 292 -8.43 9.46 -2.12
N GLU A 293 -7.47 8.53 -2.20
CA GLU A 293 -7.19 7.59 -1.12
C GLU A 293 -6.58 8.27 0.12
N ALA A 294 -5.72 9.28 -0.08
CA ALA A 294 -5.19 10.07 1.02
C ALA A 294 -6.28 10.90 1.73
N GLN A 295 -7.28 11.40 1.01
CA GLN A 295 -8.41 12.09 1.61
C GLN A 295 -9.23 11.14 2.49
N LYS A 296 -9.60 9.96 1.99
CA LYS A 296 -10.31 8.93 2.77
C LYS A 296 -9.57 8.55 4.05
N TYR A 297 -8.23 8.41 3.96
CA TYR A 297 -7.39 8.12 5.12
C TYR A 297 -7.40 9.26 6.13
N ASN A 298 -7.26 10.52 5.68
CA ASN A 298 -7.25 11.69 6.57
C ASN A 298 -8.61 11.92 7.24
N ASP A 299 -9.73 11.69 6.52
CA ASP A 299 -11.05 11.78 7.09
C ASP A 299 -11.21 10.75 8.24
N PHE A 300 -10.75 9.51 8.01
CA PHE A 300 -10.76 8.44 9.01
C PHE A 300 -9.96 8.77 10.28
N ILE A 301 -8.74 9.32 10.14
CA ILE A 301 -7.89 9.62 11.32
C ILE A 301 -8.33 10.88 12.06
N SER A 302 -9.28 11.65 11.50
CA SER A 302 -9.82 12.88 12.11
C SER A 302 -11.10 12.63 12.89
N GLU A 303 -11.70 11.43 12.78
CA GLU A 303 -12.88 10.98 13.54
C GLU A 303 -12.50 10.44 14.92
#